data_af75006ddae78fdb8038cde587332b87
#
_entry.id   af75006ddae78fdb8038cde587332b87
#
_cell.length_a   1.000
_cell.length_b   1.000
_cell.length_c   1.000
_cell.angle_alpha   90.00
_cell.angle_beta   90.00
_cell.angle_gamma   90.00
#
_symmetry.space_group_name_H-M   'P 1'
#
loop_
_entity.id
_entity.type
_entity.pdbx_description
1 polymer ?
#
loop_
_entity_poly.entity_id
_entity_poly.type
_entity_poly.pdbx_seq_one_letter_code
_entity_poly.pdbx_strand_id
1 'polypeptide(L)'
;MKRTIKNIVLLGAALLASSCSLFQLDNYDAPEETLYGKVVDRNGNPVLTDQGSEGIRVRLMETSWEGNVNPQDFYCMPDGTFRNTKLFEADYNIRIDGPFIPIVRETSDGIVIEDNSVNTHIKGSKEVNFLVDPFLNVERLSSQISNGKITAKVRVTRGVSRDAFREAVEPMGDFDPAFANITDIQLFVGYSSSM
;
A
#
# COMPACT_ATOMS: atom_id res chain seq x y z
N MET A 1 1.73 59.31 36.26
CA MET A 1 1.14 57.94 36.36
C MET A 1 0.21 57.58 35.20
N LYS A 2 -0.82 58.36 34.86
CA LYS A 2 -1.74 58.01 33.75
C LYS A 2 -1.10 57.83 32.38
N ARG A 3 -0.05 58.62 32.06
CA ARG A 3 0.67 58.56 30.75
C ARG A 3 1.53 57.29 30.62
N THR A 4 2.17 56.87 31.72
CA THR A 4 3.01 55.68 31.78
C THR A 4 2.16 54.38 31.61
N ILE A 5 0.99 54.34 32.25
CA ILE A 5 0.06 53.20 32.14
C ILE A 5 -0.45 53.07 30.69
N LYS A 6 -0.81 54.18 30.02
CA LYS A 6 -1.21 54.19 28.62
C LYS A 6 -0.13 53.59 27.68
N ASN A 7 1.14 53.99 27.90
CA ASN A 7 2.22 53.50 27.09
C ASN A 7 2.53 52.00 27.32
N ILE A 8 2.35 51.51 28.56
CA ILE A 8 2.52 50.09 28.90
C ILE A 8 1.37 49.25 28.27
N VAL A 9 0.14 49.76 28.29
CA VAL A 9 -0.99 49.07 27.66
C VAL A 9 -0.86 49.07 26.14
N LEU A 10 -0.38 50.15 25.54
CA LEU A 10 -0.12 50.19 24.08
C LEU A 10 0.99 49.22 23.66
N LEU A 11 2.05 49.11 24.44
CA LEU A 11 3.16 48.19 24.18
C LEU A 11 2.71 46.74 24.36
N GLY A 12 1.89 46.45 25.37
CA GLY A 12 1.29 45.10 25.56
C GLY A 12 0.35 44.69 24.43
N ALA A 13 -0.46 45.65 23.92
CA ALA A 13 -1.35 45.38 22.78
C ALA A 13 -0.57 45.14 21.46
N ALA A 14 0.55 45.83 21.26
CA ALA A 14 1.43 45.63 20.10
C ALA A 14 2.14 44.26 20.13
N LEU A 15 2.54 43.80 21.32
CA LEU A 15 3.13 42.46 21.50
C LEU A 15 2.13 41.33 21.29
N LEU A 16 0.84 41.50 21.61
CA LEU A 16 -0.20 40.54 21.37
C LEU A 16 -0.59 40.45 19.89
N ALA A 17 -0.47 41.55 19.12
CA ALA A 17 -0.75 41.56 17.69
C ALA A 17 0.33 40.88 16.85
N SER A 18 1.57 40.83 17.33
CA SER A 18 2.68 40.15 16.65
C SER A 18 2.77 38.64 16.93
N SER A 19 2.01 38.15 17.90
CA SER A 19 2.03 36.71 18.24
C SER A 19 1.27 35.82 17.19
N CYS A 20 0.41 36.40 16.38
CA CYS A 20 -0.30 35.65 15.34
C CYS A 20 0.58 35.25 14.16
N SER A 21 1.75 35.85 13.95
CA SER A 21 2.67 35.48 12.87
C SER A 21 3.70 34.41 13.27
N LEU A 22 3.78 34.07 14.57
CA LEU A 22 4.67 33.01 15.07
C LEU A 22 4.09 31.62 14.92
N PHE A 23 2.80 31.51 14.63
CA PHE A 23 2.12 30.26 14.26
C PHE A 23 1.67 30.41 12.81
N GLN A 24 2.62 30.38 11.86
CA GLN A 24 2.24 30.08 10.49
C GLN A 24 1.64 28.69 10.51
N LEU A 25 0.33 28.64 10.38
CA LEU A 25 -0.36 27.40 10.04
C LEU A 25 0.24 26.89 8.74
N ASP A 26 0.46 25.60 8.70
CA ASP A 26 0.85 24.91 7.50
C ASP A 26 -0.09 25.33 6.36
N ASN A 27 0.45 26.03 5.37
CA ASN A 27 -0.31 26.57 4.23
C ASN A 27 -0.25 25.61 3.02
N TYR A 28 0.12 24.34 3.24
CA TYR A 28 0.04 23.35 2.18
C TYR A 28 -1.41 23.15 1.78
N ASP A 29 -1.63 23.05 0.48
CA ASP A 29 -2.94 22.65 -0.06
C ASP A 29 -3.32 21.28 0.53
N ALA A 30 -4.64 21.08 0.69
CA ALA A 30 -5.13 19.80 1.19
C ALA A 30 -4.72 18.66 0.24
N PRO A 31 -4.48 17.43 0.75
CA PRO A 31 -4.16 16.30 -0.11
C PRO A 31 -5.39 15.94 -0.96
N GLU A 32 -5.34 16.20 -2.26
CA GLU A 32 -6.44 16.00 -3.22
C GLU A 32 -6.06 15.09 -4.38
N GLU A 33 -4.78 14.67 -4.45
CA GLU A 33 -4.30 13.84 -5.53
C GLU A 33 -4.76 12.39 -5.36
N THR A 34 -4.93 11.71 -6.48
CA THR A 34 -5.44 10.34 -6.52
C THR A 34 -4.45 9.39 -7.18
N LEU A 35 -4.09 8.33 -6.47
CA LEU A 35 -3.46 7.14 -7.04
C LEU A 35 -4.47 6.00 -7.07
N TYR A 36 -4.57 5.31 -8.20
CA TYR A 36 -5.39 4.10 -8.32
C TYR A 36 -4.73 3.10 -9.26
N GLY A 37 -5.18 1.86 -9.20
CA GLY A 37 -4.66 0.82 -10.06
C GLY A 37 -5.12 -0.58 -9.66
N LYS A 38 -4.45 -1.57 -10.22
CA LYS A 38 -4.73 -2.99 -9.97
C LYS A 38 -3.46 -3.82 -10.01
N VAL A 39 -3.52 -4.95 -9.34
CA VAL A 39 -2.49 -5.99 -9.34
C VAL A 39 -3.03 -7.18 -10.15
N VAL A 40 -2.30 -7.58 -11.18
CA VAL A 40 -2.68 -8.67 -12.08
C VAL A 40 -1.58 -9.70 -12.23
N ASP A 41 -1.96 -10.93 -12.54
CA ASP A 41 -1.02 -11.98 -12.92
C ASP A 41 -0.55 -11.81 -14.38
N ARG A 42 0.35 -12.67 -14.83
CA ARG A 42 0.87 -12.65 -16.21
C ARG A 42 -0.17 -12.95 -17.29
N ASN A 43 -1.34 -13.46 -16.91
CA ASN A 43 -2.47 -13.69 -17.83
C ASN A 43 -3.45 -12.53 -17.84
N GLY A 44 -3.20 -11.48 -17.02
CA GLY A 44 -4.09 -10.33 -16.86
C GLY A 44 -5.24 -10.56 -15.89
N ASN A 45 -5.27 -11.69 -15.18
CA ASN A 45 -6.27 -11.92 -14.14
C ASN A 45 -5.95 -11.13 -12.88
N PRO A 46 -6.95 -10.61 -12.16
CA PRO A 46 -6.73 -9.93 -10.89
C PRO A 46 -6.15 -10.89 -9.85
N VAL A 47 -5.18 -10.41 -9.09
CA VAL A 47 -4.66 -11.15 -7.94
C VAL A 47 -5.57 -10.87 -6.75
N LEU A 48 -6.37 -11.88 -6.39
CA LEU A 48 -7.28 -11.78 -5.25
C LEU A 48 -6.49 -11.75 -3.94
N THR A 49 -6.95 -10.95 -2.99
CA THR A 49 -6.23 -10.72 -1.75
C THR A 49 -7.17 -10.55 -0.56
N ASP A 50 -6.66 -10.68 0.65
CA ASP A 50 -7.34 -10.18 1.83
C ASP A 50 -7.29 -8.65 1.87
N GLN A 51 -8.28 -8.03 2.50
CA GLN A 51 -8.35 -6.59 2.73
C GLN A 51 -7.84 -6.27 4.13
N GLY A 52 -6.54 -6.34 4.33
CA GLY A 52 -5.95 -6.09 5.64
C GLY A 52 -4.43 -6.31 5.62
N SER A 53 -3.84 -6.39 6.80
CA SER A 53 -2.38 -6.52 6.97
C SER A 53 -1.77 -7.75 6.31
N GLU A 54 -2.57 -8.78 6.09
CA GLU A 54 -2.16 -10.03 5.43
C GLU A 54 -2.37 -9.98 3.90
N GLY A 55 -2.97 -8.91 3.40
CA GLY A 55 -3.25 -8.71 1.98
C GLY A 55 -2.14 -8.00 1.23
N ILE A 56 -2.46 -7.60 -0.01
CA ILE A 56 -1.53 -6.82 -0.83
C ILE A 56 -1.43 -5.40 -0.28
N ARG A 57 -0.24 -5.03 0.15
CA ARG A 57 0.12 -3.70 0.61
C ARG A 57 0.67 -2.88 -0.54
N VAL A 58 0.17 -1.66 -0.69
CA VAL A 58 0.75 -0.63 -1.56
C VAL A 58 1.53 0.34 -0.67
N ARG A 59 2.81 0.49 -0.95
CA ARG A 59 3.71 1.37 -0.22
C ARG A 59 4.15 2.53 -1.09
N LEU A 60 3.93 3.74 -0.58
CA LEU A 60 4.38 4.98 -1.20
C LEU A 60 5.54 5.56 -0.41
N MET A 61 6.61 5.86 -1.10
CA MET A 61 7.76 6.62 -0.58
C MET A 61 7.81 7.93 -1.35
N GLU A 62 7.52 9.05 -0.69
CA GLU A 62 7.70 10.36 -1.30
C GLU A 62 9.20 10.64 -1.50
N THR A 63 9.57 11.02 -2.71
CA THR A 63 10.97 11.23 -3.10
C THR A 63 11.30 12.70 -3.39
N SER A 64 10.34 13.61 -3.17
CA SER A 64 10.51 15.05 -3.37
C SER A 64 11.39 15.72 -2.29
N TRP A 65 11.59 15.06 -1.16
CA TRP A 65 12.33 15.59 -0.03
C TRP A 65 13.63 14.85 0.21
N GLU A 66 14.67 15.59 0.65
CA GLU A 66 15.91 15.01 1.14
C GLU A 66 15.70 14.49 2.58
N GLY A 67 16.17 13.27 2.87
CA GLY A 67 16.17 12.70 4.21
C GLY A 67 15.33 11.43 4.33
N ASN A 68 15.09 11.01 5.58
CA ASN A 68 14.29 9.82 5.87
C ASN A 68 12.80 10.14 5.73
N VAL A 69 12.19 9.60 4.69
CA VAL A 69 10.75 9.69 4.46
C VAL A 69 10.06 8.48 5.08
N ASN A 70 9.02 8.72 5.87
CA ASN A 70 8.18 7.64 6.38
C ASN A 70 7.29 7.13 5.24
N PRO A 71 7.27 5.82 4.98
CA PRO A 71 6.39 5.26 3.98
C PRO A 71 4.92 5.43 4.36
N GLN A 72 4.07 5.68 3.35
CA GLN A 72 2.63 5.62 3.48
C GLN A 72 2.16 4.27 2.96
N ASP A 73 1.57 3.46 3.82
CA ASP A 73 1.06 2.14 3.47
C ASP A 73 -0.46 2.13 3.44
N PHE A 74 -1.03 1.48 2.43
CA PHE A 74 -2.44 1.13 2.37
C PHE A 74 -2.62 -0.21 1.64
N TYR A 75 -3.82 -0.78 1.67
CA TYR A 75 -4.04 -2.15 1.21
C TYR A 75 -5.00 -2.19 0.01
N CYS A 76 -4.79 -3.20 -0.84
CA CYS A 76 -5.69 -3.46 -1.95
C CYS A 76 -7.07 -3.92 -1.45
N MET A 77 -8.06 -3.70 -2.30
CA MET A 77 -9.39 -4.32 -2.19
C MET A 77 -9.30 -5.81 -2.52
N PRO A 78 -10.28 -6.63 -2.11
CA PRO A 78 -10.26 -8.08 -2.34
C PRO A 78 -10.10 -8.52 -3.79
N ASP A 79 -10.45 -7.67 -4.74
CA ASP A 79 -10.31 -7.90 -6.18
C ASP A 79 -8.94 -7.47 -6.75
N GLY A 80 -7.99 -7.12 -5.88
CA GLY A 80 -6.66 -6.66 -6.28
C GLY A 80 -6.59 -5.21 -6.77
N THR A 81 -7.69 -4.46 -6.71
CA THR A 81 -7.67 -3.03 -7.03
C THR A 81 -7.23 -2.20 -5.82
N PHE A 82 -6.73 -0.99 -6.08
CA PHE A 82 -6.40 -0.05 -5.02
C PHE A 82 -6.73 1.38 -5.42
N ARG A 83 -7.02 2.21 -4.42
CA ARG A 83 -7.28 3.63 -4.62
C ARG A 83 -6.98 4.42 -3.34
N ASN A 84 -6.19 5.50 -3.49
CA ASN A 84 -5.97 6.50 -2.46
C ASN A 84 -6.24 7.88 -3.06
N THR A 85 -7.16 8.65 -2.47
CA THR A 85 -7.60 9.98 -2.94
C THR A 85 -7.10 11.10 -2.05
N LYS A 86 -6.14 10.83 -1.18
CA LYS A 86 -5.63 11.75 -0.17
C LYS A 86 -4.11 11.79 -0.19
N LEU A 87 -3.57 12.10 -1.36
CA LEU A 87 -2.15 12.30 -1.57
C LEU A 87 -1.86 13.77 -1.86
N PHE A 88 -0.64 14.20 -1.54
CA PHE A 88 -0.12 15.49 -1.99
C PHE A 88 0.46 15.35 -3.39
N GLU A 89 0.50 16.47 -4.16
CA GLU A 89 1.26 16.53 -5.40
C GLU A 89 2.75 16.39 -5.08
N ALA A 90 3.36 15.30 -5.55
CA ALA A 90 4.77 14.99 -5.27
C ALA A 90 5.30 13.88 -6.19
N ASP A 91 6.62 13.65 -6.12
CA ASP A 91 7.26 12.48 -6.71
C ASP A 91 7.23 11.32 -5.73
N TYR A 92 6.83 10.15 -6.21
CA TYR A 92 6.70 8.95 -5.40
C TYR A 92 7.43 7.77 -6.03
N ASN A 93 8.08 6.97 -5.20
CA ASN A 93 8.38 5.58 -5.49
C ASN A 93 7.25 4.72 -4.95
N ILE A 94 6.65 3.91 -5.82
CA ILE A 94 5.49 3.07 -5.50
C ILE A 94 5.90 1.62 -5.64
N ARG A 95 5.70 0.83 -4.59
CA ARG A 95 5.91 -0.61 -4.62
C ARG A 95 4.76 -1.35 -3.96
N ILE A 96 4.66 -2.64 -4.23
CA ILE A 96 3.68 -3.53 -3.63
C ILE A 96 4.37 -4.73 -2.99
N ASP A 97 3.79 -5.18 -1.88
CA ASP A 97 4.18 -6.41 -1.20
C ASP A 97 2.93 -7.28 -1.01
N GLY A 98 3.05 -8.59 -1.16
CA GLY A 98 1.90 -9.47 -1.06
C GLY A 98 2.25 -10.93 -1.34
N PRO A 99 1.25 -11.80 -1.59
CA PRO A 99 1.43 -13.23 -1.79
C PRO A 99 1.92 -13.59 -3.22
N PHE A 100 2.98 -12.93 -3.65
CA PHE A 100 3.63 -13.10 -4.96
C PHE A 100 5.15 -12.95 -4.83
N ILE A 101 5.90 -13.33 -5.86
CA ILE A 101 7.34 -13.07 -5.90
C ILE A 101 7.57 -11.57 -5.72
N PRO A 102 8.38 -11.14 -4.72
CA PRO A 102 8.60 -9.73 -4.46
C PRO A 102 9.09 -9.00 -5.71
N ILE A 103 8.47 -7.85 -6.00
CA ILE A 103 8.83 -7.02 -7.17
C ILE A 103 10.11 -6.22 -6.96
N VAL A 104 10.52 -6.03 -5.70
CA VAL A 104 11.83 -5.47 -5.32
C VAL A 104 12.56 -6.54 -4.53
N ARG A 105 13.72 -6.92 -5.00
CA ARG A 105 14.52 -8.00 -4.41
C ARG A 105 15.97 -7.56 -4.27
N GLU A 106 16.54 -7.83 -3.11
CA GLU A 106 17.92 -7.53 -2.78
C GLU A 106 18.55 -8.76 -2.11
N THR A 107 19.86 -8.95 -2.30
CA THR A 107 20.61 -9.94 -1.54
C THR A 107 20.71 -9.51 -0.08
N SER A 108 21.11 -10.44 0.81
CA SER A 108 21.41 -10.13 2.22
C SER A 108 22.47 -9.04 2.38
N ASP A 109 23.34 -8.85 1.40
CA ASP A 109 24.37 -7.81 1.38
C ASP A 109 23.89 -6.49 0.77
N GLY A 110 22.60 -6.37 0.43
CA GLY A 110 21.98 -5.15 -0.12
C GLY A 110 22.24 -4.93 -1.61
N ILE A 111 22.64 -5.96 -2.36
CA ILE A 111 22.79 -5.87 -3.82
C ILE A 111 21.40 -6.06 -4.45
N VAL A 112 20.96 -5.08 -5.23
CA VAL A 112 19.69 -5.14 -5.95
C VAL A 112 19.73 -6.24 -7.00
N ILE A 113 18.82 -7.22 -6.88
CA ILE A 113 18.60 -8.30 -7.84
C ILE A 113 17.61 -7.83 -8.91
N GLU A 114 16.51 -7.23 -8.45
CA GLU A 114 15.44 -6.71 -9.29
C GLU A 114 14.72 -5.58 -8.55
N ASP A 115 14.38 -4.53 -9.29
CA ASP A 115 13.57 -3.42 -8.78
C ASP A 115 12.52 -3.03 -9.85
N ASN A 116 11.29 -3.53 -9.67
CA ASN A 116 10.12 -3.21 -10.48
C ASN A 116 9.19 -2.22 -9.76
N SER A 117 9.72 -1.44 -8.81
CA SER A 117 8.99 -0.30 -8.25
C SER A 117 8.75 0.77 -9.33
N VAL A 118 7.71 1.59 -9.14
CA VAL A 118 7.34 2.62 -10.09
C VAL A 118 7.65 3.99 -9.52
N ASN A 119 8.58 4.71 -10.18
CA ASN A 119 8.83 6.11 -9.87
C ASN A 119 7.94 6.99 -10.74
N THR A 120 7.15 7.87 -10.14
CA THR A 120 6.23 8.74 -10.87
C THR A 120 5.86 9.99 -10.09
N HIS A 121 5.63 11.08 -10.82
CA HIS A 121 4.99 12.26 -10.28
C HIS A 121 3.47 12.07 -10.24
N ILE A 122 2.84 12.35 -9.10
CA ILE A 122 1.39 12.28 -8.94
C ILE A 122 0.86 13.71 -8.91
N LYS A 123 0.01 14.01 -9.91
CA LYS A 123 -0.76 15.24 -10.03
C LYS A 123 -2.11 14.91 -10.67
N GLY A 124 -3.21 15.30 -10.02
CA GLY A 124 -4.55 14.89 -10.40
C GLY A 124 -4.78 13.41 -10.13
N SER A 125 -5.15 12.65 -11.14
CA SER A 125 -5.40 11.21 -11.02
C SER A 125 -4.35 10.41 -11.80
N LYS A 126 -3.65 9.52 -11.11
CA LYS A 126 -2.60 8.66 -11.68
C LYS A 126 -2.99 7.19 -11.59
N GLU A 127 -2.94 6.50 -12.71
CA GLU A 127 -3.10 5.05 -12.77
C GLU A 127 -1.74 4.36 -12.76
N VAL A 128 -1.58 3.34 -11.89
CA VAL A 128 -0.42 2.47 -11.85
C VAL A 128 -0.89 1.02 -11.68
N ASN A 129 -0.52 0.16 -12.62
CA ASN A 129 -0.86 -1.26 -12.58
C ASN A 129 0.41 -2.09 -12.36
N PHE A 130 0.29 -3.13 -11.56
CA PHE A 130 1.40 -4.04 -11.29
C PHE A 130 1.13 -5.42 -11.88
N LEU A 131 2.16 -5.96 -12.53
CA LEU A 131 2.19 -7.32 -13.05
C LEU A 131 3.04 -8.17 -12.11
N VAL A 132 2.48 -9.24 -11.55
CA VAL A 132 3.16 -10.07 -10.55
C VAL A 132 3.03 -11.56 -10.85
N ASP A 133 3.85 -12.36 -10.16
CA ASP A 133 3.82 -13.81 -10.17
C ASP A 133 3.29 -14.31 -8.81
N PRO A 134 1.97 -14.58 -8.67
CA PRO A 134 1.38 -14.98 -7.41
C PRO A 134 1.87 -16.38 -6.99
N PHE A 135 2.03 -16.60 -5.69
CA PHE A 135 2.41 -17.92 -5.17
C PHE A 135 1.35 -18.98 -5.44
N LEU A 136 0.08 -18.57 -5.28
CA LEU A 136 -1.08 -19.44 -5.46
C LEU A 136 -2.13 -18.72 -6.31
N ASN A 137 -2.83 -19.51 -7.14
CA ASN A 137 -4.06 -19.09 -7.81
C ASN A 137 -5.24 -19.75 -7.11
N VAL A 138 -6.24 -18.97 -6.72
CA VAL A 138 -7.47 -19.42 -6.09
C VAL A 138 -8.63 -19.17 -7.03
N GLU A 139 -9.31 -20.22 -7.45
CA GLU A 139 -10.47 -20.16 -8.31
C GLU A 139 -11.71 -20.67 -7.55
N ARG A 140 -12.75 -19.85 -7.47
CA ARG A 140 -14.04 -20.28 -6.94
C ARG A 140 -14.82 -21.02 -8.04
N LEU A 141 -14.97 -22.33 -7.91
CA LEU A 141 -15.69 -23.16 -8.87
C LEU A 141 -17.21 -23.10 -8.67
N SER A 142 -17.66 -23.10 -7.41
CA SER A 142 -19.09 -22.96 -7.07
C SER A 142 -19.27 -22.54 -5.62
N SER A 143 -20.40 -21.92 -5.33
CA SER A 143 -20.88 -21.70 -3.96
C SER A 143 -22.39 -21.81 -3.92
N GLN A 144 -22.93 -22.40 -2.86
CA GLN A 144 -24.37 -22.52 -2.63
C GLN A 144 -24.70 -22.44 -1.14
N ILE A 145 -25.91 -21.97 -0.87
CA ILE A 145 -26.51 -21.99 0.48
C ILE A 145 -27.77 -22.87 0.35
N SER A 146 -27.85 -23.90 1.17
CA SER A 146 -29.00 -24.78 1.20
C SER A 146 -29.20 -25.31 2.62
N ASN A 147 -30.44 -25.26 3.13
CA ASN A 147 -30.82 -25.75 4.47
C ASN A 147 -29.88 -25.21 5.60
N GLY A 148 -29.53 -23.92 5.55
CA GLY A 148 -28.64 -23.31 6.55
C GLY A 148 -27.17 -23.72 6.42
N LYS A 149 -26.79 -24.47 5.39
CA LYS A 149 -25.43 -24.90 5.12
C LYS A 149 -24.85 -24.14 3.93
N ILE A 150 -23.67 -23.57 4.12
CA ILE A 150 -22.85 -22.98 3.06
C ILE A 150 -21.90 -24.07 2.53
N THR A 151 -21.89 -24.23 1.21
CA THR A 151 -20.94 -25.12 0.53
C THR A 151 -20.21 -24.30 -0.52
N ALA A 152 -18.88 -24.27 -0.44
CA ALA A 152 -18.03 -23.66 -1.45
C ALA A 152 -17.07 -24.70 -2.02
N LYS A 153 -16.85 -24.66 -3.33
CA LYS A 153 -15.85 -25.46 -4.01
C LYS A 153 -14.83 -24.53 -4.63
N VAL A 154 -13.59 -24.69 -4.23
CA VAL A 154 -12.45 -23.89 -4.72
C VAL A 154 -11.41 -24.80 -5.34
N ARG A 155 -10.69 -24.26 -6.32
CA ARG A 155 -9.48 -24.86 -6.86
C ARG A 155 -8.31 -23.98 -6.45
N VAL A 156 -7.31 -24.57 -5.83
CA VAL A 156 -6.06 -23.88 -5.49
C VAL A 156 -4.95 -24.55 -6.29
N THR A 157 -4.20 -23.74 -7.03
CA THR A 157 -3.05 -24.18 -7.82
C THR A 157 -1.86 -23.29 -7.56
N ARG A 158 -0.66 -23.79 -7.82
CA ARG A 158 0.53 -22.95 -7.77
C ARG A 158 0.49 -21.94 -8.91
N GLY A 159 0.74 -20.68 -8.61
CA GLY A 159 0.93 -19.63 -9.60
C GLY A 159 2.33 -19.68 -10.22
N VAL A 160 3.33 -20.05 -9.40
CA VAL A 160 4.73 -20.23 -9.82
C VAL A 160 5.21 -21.65 -9.53
N SER A 161 6.14 -22.15 -10.33
CA SER A 161 6.80 -23.43 -10.06
C SER A 161 7.71 -23.31 -8.82
N ARG A 162 8.03 -24.46 -8.18
CA ARG A 162 8.95 -24.47 -7.04
C ARG A 162 10.34 -23.97 -7.43
N ASP A 163 10.80 -24.30 -8.65
CA ASP A 163 12.12 -23.92 -9.11
C ASP A 163 12.17 -22.42 -9.41
N ALA A 164 11.16 -21.85 -10.07
CA ALA A 164 11.06 -20.41 -10.30
C ALA A 164 10.95 -19.62 -8.97
N PHE A 165 10.21 -20.16 -8.00
CA PHE A 165 10.14 -19.55 -6.67
C PHE A 165 11.50 -19.57 -5.98
N ARG A 166 12.20 -20.71 -6.00
CA ARG A 166 13.54 -20.84 -5.43
C ARG A 166 14.51 -19.86 -6.07
N GLU A 167 14.59 -19.86 -7.40
CA GLU A 167 15.47 -18.98 -8.17
C GLU A 167 15.26 -17.49 -7.81
N ALA A 168 14.01 -17.10 -7.59
CA ALA A 168 13.68 -15.73 -7.28
C ALA A 168 14.02 -15.34 -5.83
N VAL A 169 13.86 -16.23 -4.85
CA VAL A 169 13.87 -15.90 -3.41
C VAL A 169 15.14 -16.37 -2.70
N GLU A 170 15.77 -17.48 -3.13
CA GLU A 170 17.00 -18.01 -2.53
C GLU A 170 18.15 -16.97 -2.45
N PRO A 171 18.37 -16.11 -3.47
CA PRO A 171 19.40 -15.08 -3.40
C PRO A 171 19.16 -14.00 -2.34
N MET A 172 17.92 -13.85 -1.85
CA MET A 172 17.57 -12.90 -0.78
C MET A 172 18.04 -13.39 0.60
N GLY A 173 18.46 -14.65 0.74
CA GLY A 173 19.03 -15.22 1.95
C GLY A 173 18.04 -15.93 2.90
N ASP A 174 16.74 -15.81 2.66
CA ASP A 174 15.66 -16.34 3.54
C ASP A 174 14.80 -17.39 2.83
N PHE A 175 15.43 -18.29 2.07
CA PHE A 175 14.68 -19.30 1.35
C PHE A 175 14.32 -20.50 2.23
N ASP A 176 13.01 -20.75 2.41
CA ASP A 176 12.47 -22.00 2.90
C ASP A 176 11.53 -22.61 1.83
N PRO A 177 11.80 -23.84 1.35
CA PRO A 177 10.92 -24.52 0.41
C PRO A 177 9.48 -24.65 0.87
N ALA A 178 9.24 -24.60 2.18
CA ALA A 178 7.91 -24.68 2.77
C ALA A 178 7.03 -23.45 2.45
N PHE A 179 7.61 -22.29 2.20
CA PHE A 179 6.87 -21.07 1.82
C PHE A 179 6.05 -21.23 0.53
N ALA A 180 6.45 -22.15 -0.35
CA ALA A 180 5.68 -22.45 -1.55
C ALA A 180 4.61 -23.54 -1.33
N ASN A 181 4.35 -24.01 -0.12
CA ASN A 181 3.34 -25.01 0.16
C ASN A 181 2.02 -24.36 0.61
N ILE A 182 0.90 -25.02 0.24
CA ILE A 182 -0.41 -24.70 0.82
C ILE A 182 -0.44 -25.36 2.20
N THR A 183 -0.49 -24.55 3.23
CA THR A 183 -0.49 -25.04 4.62
C THR A 183 -1.89 -25.09 5.20
N ASP A 184 -2.79 -24.21 4.75
CA ASP A 184 -4.16 -24.11 5.26
C ASP A 184 -5.10 -23.52 4.20
N ILE A 185 -6.38 -23.84 4.32
CA ILE A 185 -7.49 -23.26 3.54
C ILE A 185 -8.62 -22.99 4.52
N GLN A 186 -8.97 -21.73 4.71
CA GLN A 186 -10.03 -21.31 5.63
C GLN A 186 -11.18 -20.65 4.90
N LEU A 187 -12.42 -20.92 5.35
CA LEU A 187 -13.62 -20.26 4.90
C LEU A 187 -14.13 -19.29 5.96
N PHE A 188 -14.10 -18.01 5.65
CA PHE A 188 -14.71 -16.98 6.49
C PHE A 188 -16.14 -16.69 6.04
N VAL A 189 -17.07 -16.65 6.98
CA VAL A 189 -18.48 -16.37 6.74
C VAL A 189 -18.90 -15.15 7.54
N GLY A 190 -19.33 -14.10 6.86
CA GLY A 190 -19.84 -12.87 7.46
C GLY A 190 -21.34 -12.71 7.26
N TYR A 191 -21.99 -11.95 8.14
CA TYR A 191 -23.42 -11.61 8.04
C TYR A 191 -23.68 -10.38 7.16
N SER A 192 -22.66 -9.65 6.77
CA SER A 192 -22.77 -8.49 5.90
C SER A 192 -21.80 -8.57 4.75
N SER A 193 -22.19 -8.00 3.61
CA SER A 193 -21.26 -7.78 2.52
C SER A 193 -20.23 -6.73 2.94
N SER A 194 -18.96 -7.06 2.84
CA SER A 194 -17.84 -6.14 3.06
C SER A 194 -17.41 -5.44 1.76
N MET A 195 -18.35 -5.25 0.83
CA MET A 195 -18.12 -4.50 -0.41
C MET A 195 -18.35 -3.01 -0.19
#